data_401d478676dd9c2450cf585c91559fcf
#
_entry.id   401d478676dd9c2450cf585c91559fcf
#
_cell.length_a   1.000
_cell.length_b   1.000
_cell.length_c   1.000
_cell.angle_alpha   90.00
_cell.angle_beta   90.00
_cell.angle_gamma   90.00
#
_symmetry.space_group_name_H-M   'P 1'
#
loop_
_entity.id
_entity.type
_entity.pdbx_description
1 polymer ?
#
loop_
_entity_poly.entity_id
_entity_poly.type
_entity_poly.pdbx_seq_one_letter_code
_entity_poly.pdbx_strand_id
1 'polypeptide(L)'
;MEYLPRPAQVQTQERMLAKPYQLVALRMGAGKTAATLTVVKELGMKTLVVAPKRVAELVWHTEGGKWDHLAEMRVQRVLGSPRQRAEALATPADVYVINRENFCWLVSELLVWPFKCVVIDENRGFKDRASRAWQALKSIRAEIERLYILTGTPDPNGNLLDLWAQISIMDLGQRLGTGITKYRDRWYLPDKRNGATIYSWRLKSGARDEIQKAVQDVMVSIDSGVTLPERIDNVVPVTFDRRRYDEMEKRMVSGSVTAANVAVLAGKLGQMANGAVYDSQGLVHHIHDAKLDALEEILEQGEPVLCFTAYVHDYDRIRARFPQAWKFDGEPSLRAWQAGHVKLLVMHPASGGHGVDGLQVGGNVAVWFGLPYSLDLYEQANARLHRPGQANSVVVHHIVAVGTIDERIVQVLQAKGDMQQALIDAVRNR
;
A
#
# COMPACT_ATOMS: atom_id res chain seq x y z
N MET A 1 -21.57 -10.08 16.87
CA MET A 1 -21.30 -11.38 16.23
C MET A 1 -20.30 -12.14 17.07
N GLU A 2 -20.52 -13.46 17.24
CA GLU A 2 -19.56 -14.31 17.92
C GLU A 2 -18.20 -14.31 17.19
N TYR A 3 -17.12 -14.21 17.95
CA TYR A 3 -15.77 -14.23 17.41
C TYR A 3 -15.19 -15.62 17.46
N LEU A 4 -15.08 -16.25 16.31
CA LEU A 4 -14.40 -17.54 16.13
C LEU A 4 -13.08 -17.27 15.40
N PRO A 5 -11.94 -17.22 16.14
CA PRO A 5 -10.65 -16.90 15.52
C PRO A 5 -10.18 -18.02 14.60
N ARG A 6 -9.71 -17.65 13.42
CA ARG A 6 -9.05 -18.57 12.50
C ARG A 6 -7.66 -18.95 13.04
N PRO A 7 -7.07 -20.08 12.62
CA PRO A 7 -5.74 -20.51 13.09
C PRO A 7 -4.66 -19.40 13.00
N ALA A 8 -4.65 -18.65 11.90
CA ALA A 8 -3.72 -17.55 11.72
C ALA A 8 -3.95 -16.38 12.71
N GLN A 9 -5.19 -16.12 13.11
CA GLN A 9 -5.51 -15.12 14.12
C GLN A 9 -5.09 -15.59 15.52
N VAL A 10 -5.34 -16.86 15.86
CA VAL A 10 -4.87 -17.47 17.11
C VAL A 10 -3.35 -17.37 17.22
N GLN A 11 -2.62 -17.79 16.20
CA GLN A 11 -1.16 -17.70 16.17
C GLN A 11 -0.66 -16.25 16.29
N THR A 12 -1.38 -15.29 15.66
CA THR A 12 -1.06 -13.87 15.79
C THR A 12 -1.21 -13.40 17.24
N GLN A 13 -2.33 -13.75 17.88
CA GLN A 13 -2.62 -13.39 19.27
C GLN A 13 -1.58 -13.96 20.22
N GLU A 14 -1.28 -15.25 20.12
CA GLU A 14 -0.26 -15.93 20.93
C GLU A 14 1.12 -15.24 20.80
N ARG A 15 1.53 -14.92 19.56
CA ARG A 15 2.80 -14.24 19.33
C ARG A 15 2.85 -12.84 19.91
N MET A 16 1.78 -12.05 19.74
CA MET A 16 1.70 -10.69 20.29
C MET A 16 1.64 -10.68 21.82
N LEU A 17 0.96 -11.64 22.44
CA LEU A 17 0.93 -11.76 23.90
C LEU A 17 2.27 -12.21 24.48
N ALA A 18 2.95 -13.15 23.82
CA ALA A 18 4.21 -13.70 24.28
C ALA A 18 5.37 -12.70 24.23
N LYS A 19 5.31 -11.67 23.38
CA LYS A 19 6.44 -10.74 23.18
C LYS A 19 6.00 -9.27 23.33
N PRO A 20 6.82 -8.40 23.92
CA PRO A 20 6.50 -6.98 24.06
C PRO A 20 6.54 -6.22 22.74
N TYR A 21 7.16 -6.77 21.71
CA TYR A 21 7.19 -6.19 20.38
C TYR A 21 7.18 -7.29 19.31
N GLN A 22 6.42 -7.06 18.24
CA GLN A 22 6.25 -8.03 17.16
C GLN A 22 5.96 -7.30 15.84
N LEU A 23 6.66 -7.69 14.77
CA LEU A 23 6.28 -7.38 13.41
C LEU A 23 5.44 -8.54 12.87
N VAL A 24 4.17 -8.28 12.61
CA VAL A 24 3.21 -9.27 12.15
C VAL A 24 2.87 -9.05 10.69
N ALA A 25 3.29 -9.96 9.85
CA ALA A 25 2.97 -9.99 8.44
C ALA A 25 1.83 -10.97 8.19
N LEU A 26 0.67 -10.43 7.94
CA LEU A 26 -0.54 -11.17 7.58
C LEU A 26 -1.11 -10.62 6.29
N ARG A 27 -1.52 -11.50 5.37
CA ARG A 27 -2.20 -11.08 4.13
C ARG A 27 -3.40 -10.19 4.43
N MET A 28 -3.73 -9.33 3.48
CA MET A 28 -4.95 -8.51 3.56
C MET A 28 -6.19 -9.40 3.69
N GLY A 29 -7.18 -8.96 4.49
CA GLY A 29 -8.38 -9.75 4.76
C GLY A 29 -8.21 -10.92 5.73
N ALA A 30 -7.00 -11.17 6.26
CA ALA A 30 -6.77 -12.23 7.25
C ALA A 30 -7.28 -11.90 8.67
N GLY A 31 -7.90 -10.72 8.86
CA GLY A 31 -8.50 -10.32 10.13
C GLY A 31 -7.50 -9.80 11.17
N LYS A 32 -6.43 -9.12 10.73
CA LYS A 32 -5.42 -8.48 11.61
C LYS A 32 -6.04 -7.61 12.69
N THR A 33 -6.99 -6.77 12.31
CA THR A 33 -7.63 -5.79 13.22
C THR A 33 -8.35 -6.48 14.38
N ALA A 34 -9.19 -7.47 14.08
CA ALA A 34 -9.91 -8.23 15.11
C ALA A 34 -8.95 -8.96 16.04
N ALA A 35 -7.95 -9.66 15.51
CA ALA A 35 -6.94 -10.34 16.30
C ALA A 35 -6.17 -9.38 17.21
N THR A 36 -5.79 -8.20 16.69
CA THR A 36 -5.07 -7.18 17.45
C THR A 36 -5.93 -6.57 18.56
N LEU A 37 -7.21 -6.25 18.28
CA LEU A 37 -8.13 -5.74 19.31
C LEU A 37 -8.38 -6.76 20.42
N THR A 38 -8.42 -8.06 20.09
CA THR A 38 -8.50 -9.13 21.08
C THR A 38 -7.28 -9.13 22.00
N VAL A 39 -6.08 -9.01 21.45
CA VAL A 39 -4.84 -8.91 22.23
C VAL A 39 -4.84 -7.64 23.11
N VAL A 40 -5.21 -6.50 22.55
CA VAL A 40 -5.28 -5.22 23.29
C VAL A 40 -6.25 -5.31 24.46
N LYS A 41 -7.40 -5.97 24.28
CA LYS A 41 -8.35 -6.23 25.36
C LYS A 41 -7.75 -7.06 26.47
N GLU A 42 -7.06 -8.15 26.11
CA GLU A 42 -6.44 -9.06 27.09
C GLU A 42 -5.31 -8.36 27.86
N LEU A 43 -4.54 -7.50 27.20
CA LEU A 43 -3.48 -6.72 27.83
C LEU A 43 -4.02 -5.64 28.82
N GLY A 44 -5.25 -5.16 28.64
CA GLY A 44 -5.85 -4.10 29.46
C GLY A 44 -5.06 -2.78 29.45
N MET A 45 -4.24 -2.54 28.45
CA MET A 45 -3.38 -1.37 28.33
C MET A 45 -4.02 -0.27 27.48
N LYS A 46 -3.91 0.98 27.93
CA LYS A 46 -4.28 2.14 27.09
C LYS A 46 -3.45 2.12 25.80
N THR A 47 -4.12 1.93 24.67
CA THR A 47 -3.48 1.64 23.39
C THR A 47 -3.67 2.77 22.39
N LEU A 48 -2.59 3.11 21.67
CA LEU A 48 -2.63 3.96 20.50
C LEU A 48 -2.47 3.12 19.24
N VAL A 49 -3.37 3.30 18.29
CA VAL A 49 -3.27 2.74 16.93
C VAL A 49 -2.94 3.87 15.95
N VAL A 50 -1.83 3.72 15.24
CA VAL A 50 -1.43 4.62 14.15
C VAL A 50 -1.70 3.93 12.83
N ALA A 51 -2.66 4.44 12.05
CA ALA A 51 -3.13 3.80 10.82
C ALA A 51 -3.20 4.79 9.65
N PRO A 52 -3.34 4.33 8.40
CA PRO A 52 -3.71 5.19 7.29
C PRO A 52 -5.05 5.89 7.54
N LYS A 53 -5.22 7.11 7.01
CA LYS A 53 -6.38 7.96 7.32
C LYS A 53 -7.73 7.22 7.23
N ARG A 54 -8.02 6.57 6.10
CA ARG A 54 -9.30 5.83 5.93
C ARG A 54 -9.44 4.63 6.85
N VAL A 55 -8.35 3.94 7.17
CA VAL A 55 -8.37 2.83 8.12
C VAL A 55 -8.67 3.34 9.53
N ALA A 56 -8.07 4.47 9.91
CA ALA A 56 -8.35 5.14 11.17
C ALA A 56 -9.79 5.65 11.27
N GLU A 57 -10.36 6.11 10.15
CA GLU A 57 -11.75 6.60 10.08
C GLU A 57 -12.78 5.48 10.18
N LEU A 58 -12.55 4.35 9.51
CA LEU A 58 -13.62 3.37 9.23
C LEU A 58 -13.38 1.98 9.85
N VAL A 59 -12.15 1.48 9.90
CA VAL A 59 -11.92 0.05 10.17
C VAL A 59 -11.86 -0.25 11.66
N TRP A 60 -10.96 0.39 12.40
CA TRP A 60 -10.70 0.04 13.80
C TRP A 60 -11.92 0.23 14.70
N HIS A 61 -12.66 1.33 14.50
CA HIS A 61 -13.89 1.60 15.26
C HIS A 61 -14.99 0.60 14.93
N THR A 62 -15.19 0.30 13.63
CA THR A 62 -16.22 -0.63 13.18
C THR A 62 -15.93 -2.07 13.64
N GLU A 63 -14.68 -2.50 13.58
CA GLU A 63 -14.29 -3.83 14.06
C GLU A 63 -14.46 -3.96 15.60
N GLY A 64 -14.18 -2.91 16.36
CA GLY A 64 -14.43 -2.91 17.82
C GLY A 64 -15.89 -3.14 18.18
N GLY A 65 -16.83 -2.57 17.43
CA GLY A 65 -18.27 -2.75 17.65
C GLY A 65 -18.89 -4.02 17.03
N LYS A 66 -18.13 -4.76 16.22
CA LYS A 66 -18.64 -5.90 15.45
C LYS A 66 -18.70 -7.20 16.25
N TRP A 67 -17.75 -7.42 17.14
CA TRP A 67 -17.53 -8.69 17.82
C TRP A 67 -18.04 -8.65 19.27
N ASP A 68 -18.79 -9.67 19.69
CA ASP A 68 -19.44 -9.70 21.02
C ASP A 68 -18.40 -9.59 22.16
N HIS A 69 -17.26 -10.25 22.02
CA HIS A 69 -16.19 -10.16 23.02
C HIS A 69 -15.52 -8.78 23.10
N LEU A 70 -15.69 -7.90 22.11
CA LEU A 70 -15.16 -6.53 22.09
C LEU A 70 -16.24 -5.46 22.39
N ALA A 71 -17.49 -5.85 22.65
CA ALA A 71 -18.64 -4.93 22.74
C ALA A 71 -18.46 -3.81 23.80
N GLU A 72 -17.73 -4.08 24.89
CA GLU A 72 -17.44 -3.09 25.93
C GLU A 72 -16.20 -2.22 25.66
N MET A 73 -15.41 -2.57 24.63
CA MET A 73 -14.17 -1.84 24.29
C MET A 73 -14.50 -0.51 23.63
N ARG A 74 -14.03 0.56 24.22
CA ARG A 74 -14.20 1.92 23.68
C ARG A 74 -13.05 2.25 22.75
N VAL A 75 -13.37 2.40 21.46
CA VAL A 75 -12.42 2.79 20.41
C VAL A 75 -12.69 4.23 20.00
N GLN A 76 -11.80 5.14 20.34
CA GLN A 76 -11.91 6.58 20.10
C GLN A 76 -11.08 7.00 18.90
N ARG A 77 -11.70 7.69 17.94
CA ARG A 77 -11.01 8.26 16.77
C ARG A 77 -10.43 9.63 17.11
N VAL A 78 -9.12 9.82 16.92
CA VAL A 78 -8.38 11.06 17.13
C VAL A 78 -8.11 11.71 15.77
N LEU A 79 -9.14 12.28 15.16
CA LEU A 79 -9.14 12.76 13.78
C LEU A 79 -9.73 14.19 13.70
N GLY A 80 -9.63 14.80 12.51
CA GLY A 80 -10.17 16.14 12.25
C GLY A 80 -9.22 17.27 12.61
N SER A 81 -9.78 18.43 13.00
CA SER A 81 -9.03 19.62 13.41
C SER A 81 -8.25 19.40 14.72
N PRO A 82 -7.24 20.22 15.04
CA PRO A 82 -6.51 20.13 16.32
C PRO A 82 -7.44 20.13 17.54
N ARG A 83 -8.48 20.99 17.54
CA ARG A 83 -9.48 21.04 18.61
C ARG A 83 -10.26 19.73 18.75
N GLN A 84 -10.75 19.17 17.66
CA GLN A 84 -11.47 17.89 17.67
C GLN A 84 -10.59 16.73 18.16
N ARG A 85 -9.31 16.73 17.79
CA ARG A 85 -8.35 15.74 18.28
C ARG A 85 -8.07 15.88 19.77
N ALA A 86 -7.95 17.10 20.28
CA ALA A 86 -7.79 17.34 21.73
C ALA A 86 -9.02 16.89 22.52
N GLU A 87 -10.24 17.20 22.06
CA GLU A 87 -11.50 16.73 22.64
C GLU A 87 -11.59 15.18 22.63
N ALA A 88 -11.17 14.56 21.54
CA ALA A 88 -11.13 13.09 21.42
C ALA A 88 -10.12 12.45 22.40
N LEU A 89 -8.96 13.05 22.62
CA LEU A 89 -7.96 12.58 23.58
C LEU A 89 -8.41 12.74 25.03
N ALA A 90 -9.23 13.76 25.34
CA ALA A 90 -9.82 13.97 26.64
C ALA A 90 -10.95 12.96 26.96
N THR A 91 -11.54 12.34 25.95
CA THR A 91 -12.59 11.33 26.10
C THR A 91 -11.97 10.00 26.54
N PRO A 92 -12.36 9.40 27.69
CA PRO A 92 -11.81 8.13 28.14
C PRO A 92 -12.13 6.98 27.17
N ALA A 93 -11.10 6.27 26.73
CA ALA A 93 -11.22 5.09 25.86
C ALA A 93 -10.08 4.10 26.13
N ASP A 94 -10.28 2.86 25.67
CA ASP A 94 -9.29 1.79 25.79
C ASP A 94 -8.29 1.85 24.61
N VAL A 95 -8.81 2.20 23.43
CA VAL A 95 -8.04 2.31 22.18
C VAL A 95 -8.28 3.68 21.56
N TYR A 96 -7.20 4.36 21.21
CA TYR A 96 -7.21 5.62 20.47
C TYR A 96 -6.63 5.38 19.09
N VAL A 97 -7.34 5.82 18.05
CA VAL A 97 -6.93 5.60 16.65
C VAL A 97 -6.64 6.92 15.98
N ILE A 98 -5.41 7.10 15.53
CA ILE A 98 -4.95 8.31 14.85
C ILE A 98 -4.42 7.99 13.45
N ASN A 99 -4.57 8.92 12.52
CA ASN A 99 -3.93 8.78 11.22
C ASN A 99 -2.44 9.15 11.30
N ARG A 100 -1.64 8.49 10.47
CA ARG A 100 -0.20 8.64 10.43
C ARG A 100 0.27 10.10 10.30
N GLU A 101 -0.42 10.91 9.48
CA GLU A 101 -0.09 12.31 9.24
C GLU A 101 -0.20 13.15 10.52
N ASN A 102 -1.12 12.80 11.40
CA ASN A 102 -1.34 13.50 12.67
C ASN A 102 -0.53 12.90 13.84
N PHE A 103 0.15 11.78 13.64
CA PHE A 103 0.95 11.14 14.69
C PHE A 103 2.08 12.04 15.20
N CYS A 104 2.80 12.74 14.30
CA CYS A 104 3.85 13.67 14.69
C CYS A 104 3.31 14.83 15.55
N TRP A 105 2.12 15.34 15.20
CA TRP A 105 1.43 16.35 16.01
C TRP A 105 1.13 15.80 17.42
N LEU A 106 0.57 14.59 17.51
CA LEU A 106 0.27 13.97 18.82
C LEU A 106 1.51 13.87 19.73
N VAL A 107 2.63 13.44 19.16
CA VAL A 107 3.90 13.33 19.90
C VAL A 107 4.41 14.70 20.37
N SER A 108 4.23 15.76 19.57
CA SER A 108 4.63 17.12 19.96
C SER A 108 3.68 17.79 20.97
N GLU A 109 2.42 17.38 20.98
CA GLU A 109 1.39 18.00 21.82
C GLU A 109 1.38 17.44 23.25
N LEU A 110 1.68 16.14 23.40
CA LEU A 110 1.62 15.47 24.69
C LEU A 110 2.92 15.67 25.51
N LEU A 111 2.81 16.35 26.65
CA LEU A 111 3.92 16.51 27.60
C LEU A 111 4.27 15.19 28.30
N VAL A 112 3.30 14.34 28.53
CA VAL A 112 3.46 13.00 29.12
C VAL A 112 2.80 11.99 28.20
N TRP A 113 3.54 10.97 27.82
CA TRP A 113 3.05 9.92 26.93
C TRP A 113 2.19 8.90 27.69
N PRO A 114 0.87 8.80 27.40
CA PRO A 114 -0.03 7.96 28.21
C PRO A 114 -0.23 6.54 27.65
N PHE A 115 0.30 6.24 26.45
CA PHE A 115 0.01 4.99 25.75
C PHE A 115 1.11 3.96 25.99
N LYS A 116 0.81 2.93 26.77
CA LYS A 116 1.76 1.84 27.05
C LYS A 116 1.86 0.82 25.92
N CYS A 117 0.80 0.70 25.12
CA CYS A 117 0.77 -0.12 23.91
C CYS A 117 0.60 0.78 22.68
N VAL A 118 1.44 0.55 21.65
CA VAL A 118 1.33 1.23 20.36
C VAL A 118 1.25 0.18 19.25
N VAL A 119 0.26 0.34 18.37
CA VAL A 119 0.07 -0.49 17.18
C VAL A 119 0.25 0.37 15.95
N ILE A 120 1.16 -0.01 15.05
CA ILE A 120 1.34 0.65 13.76
C ILE A 120 0.71 -0.24 12.71
N ASP A 121 -0.40 0.21 12.13
CA ASP A 121 -1.07 -0.47 11.04
C ASP A 121 -0.60 0.13 9.71
N GLU A 122 -0.11 -0.73 8.82
CA GLU A 122 0.52 -0.32 7.55
C GLU A 122 1.76 0.57 7.73
N ASN A 123 2.89 -0.04 7.86
CA ASN A 123 4.18 0.55 8.28
C ASN A 123 4.88 1.51 7.28
N ARG A 124 4.23 1.94 6.18
CA ARG A 124 4.85 2.77 5.12
C ARG A 124 5.66 3.96 5.61
N GLY A 125 5.15 4.68 6.61
CA GLY A 125 5.83 5.86 7.17
C GLY A 125 6.98 5.54 8.12
N PHE A 126 7.19 4.28 8.48
CA PHE A 126 8.14 3.84 9.50
C PHE A 126 9.28 2.98 8.94
N LYS A 127 9.32 2.80 7.61
CA LYS A 127 10.39 2.06 6.90
C LYS A 127 11.66 2.88 6.71
N ASP A 128 11.56 4.22 6.76
CA ASP A 128 12.70 5.13 6.61
C ASP A 128 12.95 5.88 7.92
N ARG A 129 14.17 5.71 8.45
CA ARG A 129 14.64 6.42 9.66
C ARG A 129 14.64 7.94 9.52
N ALA A 130 14.73 8.46 8.31
CA ALA A 130 14.71 9.91 8.05
C ALA A 130 13.27 10.47 8.07
N SER A 131 12.26 9.60 8.04
CA SER A 131 10.86 10.04 8.07
C SER A 131 10.52 10.70 9.41
N ARG A 132 9.67 11.73 9.34
CA ARG A 132 9.19 12.43 10.55
C ARG A 132 8.46 11.50 11.51
N ALA A 133 7.69 10.54 10.98
CA ALA A 133 6.95 9.57 11.79
C ALA A 133 7.89 8.62 12.55
N TRP A 134 8.95 8.13 11.92
CA TRP A 134 9.96 7.30 12.58
C TRP A 134 10.70 8.06 13.68
N GLN A 135 11.08 9.32 13.42
CA GLN A 135 11.77 10.16 14.42
C GLN A 135 10.84 10.48 15.61
N ALA A 136 9.58 10.76 15.35
CA ALA A 136 8.57 10.96 16.40
C ALA A 136 8.38 9.69 17.24
N LEU A 137 8.28 8.51 16.62
CA LEU A 137 8.17 7.24 17.35
C LEU A 137 9.44 6.99 18.20
N LYS A 138 10.61 7.30 17.66
CA LYS A 138 11.88 7.12 18.36
C LYS A 138 11.95 7.98 19.63
N SER A 139 11.46 9.22 19.61
CA SER A 139 11.51 10.12 20.77
C SER A 139 10.71 9.62 21.97
N ILE A 140 9.63 8.86 21.73
CA ILE A 140 8.76 8.32 22.78
C ILE A 140 8.95 6.81 23.01
N ARG A 141 9.86 6.16 22.27
CA ARG A 141 9.98 4.70 22.29
C ARG A 141 10.26 4.12 23.67
N ALA A 142 11.00 4.82 24.53
CA ALA A 142 11.32 4.37 25.88
C ALA A 142 10.10 4.30 26.82
N GLU A 143 9.03 5.04 26.50
CA GLU A 143 7.79 5.08 27.28
C GLU A 143 6.78 4.01 26.87
N ILE A 144 7.05 3.33 25.74
CA ILE A 144 6.19 2.31 25.17
C ILE A 144 6.64 0.93 25.66
N GLU A 145 5.75 0.22 26.33
CA GLU A 145 5.99 -1.12 26.85
C GLU A 145 5.75 -2.18 25.76
N ARG A 146 4.73 -1.97 24.91
CA ARG A 146 4.38 -2.89 23.82
C ARG A 146 4.28 -2.16 22.49
N LEU A 147 5.02 -2.66 21.48
CA LEU A 147 5.01 -2.09 20.13
C LEU A 147 4.77 -3.17 19.10
N TYR A 148 3.65 -3.08 18.39
CA TYR A 148 3.29 -4.00 17.33
C TYR A 148 3.23 -3.29 15.98
N ILE A 149 3.86 -3.88 14.98
CA ILE A 149 3.82 -3.40 13.60
C ILE A 149 3.07 -4.43 12.76
N LEU A 150 1.96 -4.01 12.16
CA LEU A 150 1.14 -4.84 11.29
C LEU A 150 1.42 -4.47 9.83
N THR A 151 1.62 -5.47 8.99
CA THR A 151 1.85 -5.27 7.56
C THR A 151 1.21 -6.37 6.73
N GLY A 152 0.80 -6.06 5.51
CA GLY A 152 0.39 -7.06 4.53
C GLY A 152 1.57 -7.74 3.85
N THR A 153 2.70 -7.04 3.80
CA THR A 153 3.92 -7.47 3.12
C THR A 153 5.14 -7.11 3.99
N PRO A 154 5.81 -8.10 4.59
CA PRO A 154 6.96 -7.86 5.48
C PRO A 154 8.17 -7.30 4.73
N ASP A 155 8.35 -7.73 3.50
CA ASP A 155 9.45 -7.36 2.60
C ASP A 155 8.86 -7.10 1.20
N PRO A 156 8.14 -5.96 1.01
CA PRO A 156 7.37 -5.73 -0.22
C PRO A 156 8.22 -5.66 -1.48
N ASN A 157 9.52 -5.37 -1.36
CA ASN A 157 10.41 -5.19 -2.51
C ASN A 157 11.65 -6.12 -2.46
N GLY A 158 11.68 -7.12 -1.58
CA GLY A 158 12.89 -7.91 -1.35
C GLY A 158 14.04 -7.11 -0.73
N ASN A 159 13.76 -5.87 -0.30
CA ASN A 159 14.76 -4.94 0.21
C ASN A 159 14.84 -4.97 1.74
N LEU A 160 15.72 -5.83 2.25
CA LEU A 160 15.96 -5.95 3.69
C LEU A 160 16.57 -4.68 4.35
N LEU A 161 16.94 -3.65 3.57
CA LEU A 161 17.32 -2.34 4.13
C LEU A 161 16.17 -1.68 4.88
N ASP A 162 14.95 -1.80 4.37
CA ASP A 162 13.75 -1.25 4.98
C ASP A 162 13.39 -1.97 6.30
N LEU A 163 13.79 -3.25 6.41
CA LEU A 163 13.56 -4.04 7.61
C LEU A 163 14.34 -3.51 8.81
N TRP A 164 15.57 -3.00 8.58
CA TRP A 164 16.39 -2.45 9.65
C TRP A 164 15.68 -1.34 10.44
N ALA A 165 15.06 -0.39 9.75
CA ALA A 165 14.39 0.73 10.42
C ALA A 165 13.22 0.27 11.30
N GLN A 166 12.51 -0.76 10.87
CA GLN A 166 11.35 -1.32 11.57
C GLN A 166 11.79 -2.12 12.81
N ILE A 167 12.76 -3.02 12.64
CA ILE A 167 13.24 -3.85 13.74
C ILE A 167 14.00 -2.99 14.78
N SER A 168 14.85 -2.07 14.31
CA SER A 168 15.64 -1.23 15.22
C SER A 168 14.79 -0.31 16.09
N ILE A 169 13.63 0.15 15.61
CA ILE A 169 12.71 0.94 16.42
C ILE A 169 11.93 0.06 17.42
N MET A 170 11.64 -1.18 17.04
CA MET A 170 10.93 -2.10 17.93
C MET A 170 11.81 -2.53 19.11
N ASP A 171 13.03 -2.98 18.84
CA ASP A 171 13.92 -3.62 19.82
C ASP A 171 15.09 -2.74 20.28
N LEU A 172 15.06 -1.44 19.94
CA LEU A 172 16.11 -0.47 20.23
C LEU A 172 17.48 -0.90 19.69
N GLY A 173 17.48 -1.61 18.56
CA GLY A 173 18.68 -2.04 17.84
C GLY A 173 19.36 -3.30 18.41
N GLN A 174 18.70 -4.08 19.26
CA GLN A 174 19.28 -5.30 19.85
C GLN A 174 19.67 -6.33 18.79
N ARG A 175 18.86 -6.54 17.73
CA ARG A 175 19.11 -7.58 16.72
C ARG A 175 19.93 -7.10 15.53
N LEU A 176 19.54 -5.97 14.96
CA LEU A 176 20.13 -5.45 13.72
C LEU A 176 21.07 -4.25 13.95
N GLY A 177 21.32 -3.91 15.21
CA GLY A 177 22.16 -2.77 15.58
C GLY A 177 21.44 -1.41 15.53
N THR A 178 22.00 -0.43 16.22
CA THR A 178 21.42 0.92 16.34
C THR A 178 21.76 1.84 15.17
N GLY A 179 22.68 1.43 14.28
CA GLY A 179 23.19 2.26 13.18
C GLY A 179 23.06 1.57 11.82
N ILE A 180 22.38 2.24 10.87
CA ILE A 180 22.23 1.74 9.49
C ILE A 180 23.59 1.52 8.79
N THR A 181 24.61 2.31 9.10
CA THR A 181 25.95 2.14 8.53
C THR A 181 26.54 0.79 8.91
N LYS A 182 26.53 0.46 10.22
CA LYS A 182 26.99 -0.85 10.71
C LYS A 182 26.19 -2.01 10.14
N TYR A 183 24.88 -1.83 9.97
CA TYR A 183 24.02 -2.80 9.33
C TYR A 183 24.42 -3.05 7.85
N ARG A 184 24.66 -1.97 7.09
CA ARG A 184 25.13 -2.05 5.71
C ARG A 184 26.52 -2.67 5.62
N ASP A 185 27.46 -2.26 6.45
CA ASP A 185 28.83 -2.79 6.46
C ASP A 185 28.85 -4.30 6.74
N ARG A 186 27.95 -4.78 7.60
CA ARG A 186 27.88 -6.19 7.95
C ARG A 186 27.31 -7.03 6.83
N TRP A 187 26.18 -6.64 6.23
CA TRP A 187 25.40 -7.51 5.34
C TRP A 187 25.30 -7.05 3.90
N TYR A 188 25.84 -5.88 3.55
CA TYR A 188 25.74 -5.36 2.19
C TYR A 188 27.10 -5.00 1.61
N LEU A 189 27.12 -4.92 0.27
CA LEU A 189 28.18 -4.35 -0.54
C LEU A 189 27.63 -3.16 -1.31
N PRO A 190 28.43 -2.09 -1.51
CA PRO A 190 28.07 -1.05 -2.46
C PRO A 190 27.85 -1.65 -3.86
N ASP A 191 26.76 -1.27 -4.51
CA ASP A 191 26.42 -1.75 -5.85
C ASP A 191 26.64 -0.65 -6.89
N LYS A 192 25.82 0.41 -6.87
CA LYS A 192 25.99 1.55 -7.78
C LYS A 192 26.53 2.75 -7.00
N ARG A 193 27.65 3.33 -7.50
CA ARG A 193 28.25 4.52 -6.88
C ARG A 193 28.71 5.54 -7.93
N ASN A 194 28.73 6.81 -7.56
CA ASN A 194 29.37 7.88 -8.30
C ASN A 194 30.30 8.62 -7.34
N GLY A 195 31.62 8.46 -7.52
CA GLY A 195 32.59 8.93 -6.57
C GLY A 195 32.37 8.33 -5.17
N ALA A 196 32.24 9.19 -4.16
CA ALA A 196 31.98 8.80 -2.78
C ALA A 196 30.51 8.46 -2.47
N THR A 197 29.57 8.80 -3.36
CA THR A 197 28.14 8.62 -3.12
C THR A 197 27.67 7.25 -3.61
N ILE A 198 27.13 6.42 -2.69
CA ILE A 198 26.57 5.10 -2.99
C ILE A 198 25.07 5.26 -3.16
N TYR A 199 24.53 4.86 -4.33
CA TYR A 199 23.12 4.96 -4.67
C TYR A 199 22.34 3.67 -4.43
N SER A 200 23.01 2.50 -4.55
CA SER A 200 22.38 1.22 -4.27
C SER A 200 23.32 0.27 -3.54
N TRP A 201 22.69 -0.69 -2.84
CA TRP A 201 23.37 -1.70 -2.04
C TRP A 201 22.87 -3.08 -2.44
N ARG A 202 23.74 -4.06 -2.54
CA ARG A 202 23.37 -5.47 -2.73
C ARG A 202 23.77 -6.29 -1.52
N LEU A 203 22.96 -7.31 -1.21
CA LEU A 203 23.25 -8.24 -0.13
C LEU A 203 24.54 -9.04 -0.41
N LYS A 204 25.32 -9.29 0.62
CA LYS A 204 26.39 -10.29 0.61
C LYS A 204 25.79 -11.69 0.50
N SER A 205 26.56 -12.65 0.02
CA SER A 205 26.17 -14.06 0.01
C SER A 205 25.86 -14.53 1.44
N GLY A 206 24.74 -15.24 1.63
CA GLY A 206 24.28 -15.72 2.94
C GLY A 206 23.68 -14.65 3.89
N ALA A 207 23.82 -13.36 3.57
CA ALA A 207 23.34 -12.28 4.44
C ALA A 207 21.81 -12.32 4.65
N ARG A 208 21.04 -12.76 3.66
CA ARG A 208 19.57 -12.90 3.80
C ARG A 208 19.20 -13.85 4.92
N ASP A 209 19.82 -15.03 4.95
CA ASP A 209 19.54 -16.08 5.94
C ASP A 209 19.98 -15.63 7.35
N GLU A 210 21.12 -14.93 7.45
CA GLU A 210 21.58 -14.38 8.73
C GLU A 210 20.61 -13.31 9.27
N ILE A 211 20.13 -12.40 8.43
CA ILE A 211 19.17 -11.37 8.83
C ILE A 211 17.85 -12.02 9.24
N GLN A 212 17.33 -12.96 8.45
CA GLN A 212 16.09 -13.67 8.77
C GLN A 212 16.20 -14.42 10.09
N LYS A 213 17.30 -15.12 10.33
CA LYS A 213 17.57 -15.81 11.60
C LYS A 213 17.64 -14.84 12.78
N ALA A 214 18.23 -13.66 12.59
CA ALA A 214 18.34 -12.65 13.64
C ALA A 214 16.99 -12.07 14.07
N VAL A 215 15.98 -12.05 13.20
CA VAL A 215 14.67 -11.43 13.46
C VAL A 215 13.51 -12.41 13.60
N GLN A 216 13.72 -13.71 13.44
CA GLN A 216 12.68 -14.75 13.39
C GLN A 216 11.80 -14.83 14.65
N ASP A 217 12.30 -14.38 15.78
CA ASP A 217 11.54 -14.39 17.04
C ASP A 217 10.65 -13.15 17.23
N VAL A 218 10.90 -12.07 16.49
CA VAL A 218 10.13 -10.80 16.54
C VAL A 218 9.46 -10.44 15.24
N MET A 219 9.68 -11.22 14.21
CA MET A 219 9.01 -11.08 12.93
C MET A 219 8.33 -12.39 12.59
N VAL A 220 7.04 -12.34 12.32
CA VAL A 220 6.26 -13.51 11.92
C VAL A 220 5.50 -13.22 10.64
N SER A 221 5.67 -14.11 9.67
CA SER A 221 4.81 -14.18 8.49
C SER A 221 3.89 -15.36 8.66
N ILE A 222 2.59 -15.10 8.80
CA ILE A 222 1.59 -16.13 9.04
C ILE A 222 0.79 -16.31 7.76
N ASP A 223 0.75 -17.55 7.26
CA ASP A 223 -0.18 -17.90 6.20
C ASP A 223 -1.59 -17.88 6.76
N SER A 224 -2.50 -17.20 6.06
CA SER A 224 -3.89 -17.08 6.50
C SER A 224 -4.64 -18.41 6.50
N GLY A 225 -4.09 -19.46 5.89
CA GLY A 225 -4.75 -20.76 5.71
C GLY A 225 -6.04 -20.67 4.87
N VAL A 226 -6.33 -19.50 4.30
CA VAL A 226 -7.50 -19.30 3.45
C VAL A 226 -7.11 -19.61 2.01
N THR A 227 -7.71 -20.65 1.45
CA THR A 227 -7.61 -20.92 0.03
C THR A 227 -8.38 -19.83 -0.72
N LEU A 228 -7.67 -19.05 -1.52
CA LEU A 228 -8.27 -18.09 -2.43
C LEU A 228 -8.53 -18.77 -3.78
N PRO A 229 -9.55 -18.32 -4.53
CA PRO A 229 -9.71 -18.75 -5.91
C PRO A 229 -8.48 -18.37 -6.73
N GLU A 230 -8.32 -19.02 -7.88
CA GLU A 230 -7.20 -18.75 -8.78
C GLU A 230 -7.18 -17.27 -9.20
N ARG A 231 -5.97 -16.71 -9.33
CA ARG A 231 -5.75 -15.41 -9.95
C ARG A 231 -5.06 -15.60 -11.30
N ILE A 232 -5.70 -15.08 -12.34
CA ILE A 232 -5.23 -15.15 -13.72
C ILE A 232 -4.79 -13.75 -14.15
N ASP A 233 -3.49 -13.58 -14.35
CA ASP A 233 -2.94 -12.31 -14.84
C ASP A 233 -2.81 -12.37 -16.36
N ASN A 234 -3.52 -11.47 -17.07
CA ASN A 234 -3.57 -11.39 -18.50
C ASN A 234 -3.01 -10.06 -19.01
N VAL A 235 -2.09 -10.10 -19.99
CA VAL A 235 -1.55 -8.91 -20.65
C VAL A 235 -2.34 -8.69 -21.95
N VAL A 236 -2.93 -7.51 -22.07
CA VAL A 236 -3.66 -7.04 -23.27
C VAL A 236 -2.79 -6.01 -23.99
N PRO A 237 -2.04 -6.43 -25.03
CA PRO A 237 -1.15 -5.52 -25.75
C PRO A 237 -1.95 -4.59 -26.67
N VAL A 238 -1.60 -3.30 -26.65
CA VAL A 238 -2.19 -2.31 -27.57
C VAL A 238 -1.09 -1.56 -28.31
N THR A 239 -1.37 -1.16 -29.56
CA THR A 239 -0.44 -0.40 -30.40
C THR A 239 -1.05 0.94 -30.78
N PHE A 240 -0.19 1.95 -30.95
CA PHE A 240 -0.59 3.29 -31.38
C PHE A 240 0.54 3.96 -32.18
N ASP A 241 0.27 5.11 -32.80
CA ASP A 241 1.31 5.91 -33.46
C ASP A 241 2.27 6.52 -32.42
N ARG A 242 3.47 5.98 -32.36
CA ARG A 242 4.46 6.30 -31.33
C ARG A 242 5.31 7.55 -31.63
N ARG A 243 5.15 8.23 -32.76
CA ARG A 243 6.01 9.37 -33.14
C ARG A 243 6.17 10.39 -32.03
N ARG A 244 5.07 10.82 -31.41
CA ARG A 244 5.09 11.79 -30.28
C ARG A 244 5.70 11.20 -29.01
N TYR A 245 5.47 9.93 -28.75
CA TYR A 245 6.08 9.20 -27.63
C TYR A 245 7.58 9.09 -27.80
N ASP A 246 8.06 8.66 -28.96
CA ASP A 246 9.48 8.51 -29.29
C ASP A 246 10.22 9.85 -29.29
N GLU A 247 9.56 10.93 -29.72
CA GLU A 247 10.09 12.28 -29.64
C GLU A 247 10.30 12.69 -28.16
N MET A 248 9.29 12.50 -27.29
CA MET A 248 9.40 12.78 -25.86
C MET A 248 10.50 11.93 -25.21
N GLU A 249 10.58 10.64 -25.53
CA GLU A 249 11.58 9.73 -24.97
C GLU A 249 13.02 10.15 -25.35
N LYS A 250 13.25 10.55 -26.59
CA LYS A 250 14.58 10.91 -27.10
C LYS A 250 15.01 12.33 -26.76
N ARG A 251 14.10 13.30 -26.82
CA ARG A 251 14.40 14.72 -26.75
C ARG A 251 13.90 15.41 -25.48
N MET A 252 13.17 14.68 -24.61
CA MET A 252 12.49 15.21 -23.45
C MET A 252 11.46 16.33 -23.78
N VAL A 253 11.05 16.42 -25.04
CA VAL A 253 10.09 17.37 -25.56
C VAL A 253 9.23 16.69 -26.62
N SER A 254 7.93 17.01 -26.67
CA SER A 254 7.02 16.67 -27.75
C SER A 254 5.92 17.72 -27.85
N GLY A 255 5.94 18.52 -28.93
CA GLY A 255 5.10 19.70 -29.09
C GLY A 255 5.28 20.70 -27.95
N SER A 256 4.20 21.03 -27.25
CA SER A 256 4.22 21.94 -26.09
C SER A 256 4.58 21.26 -24.77
N VAL A 257 4.79 19.95 -24.76
CA VAL A 257 5.07 19.17 -23.54
C VAL A 257 6.59 18.98 -23.37
N THR A 258 7.11 19.30 -22.20
CA THR A 258 8.53 19.17 -21.85
C THR A 258 8.73 18.38 -20.56
N ALA A 259 9.88 17.73 -20.42
CA ALA A 259 10.31 17.03 -19.20
C ALA A 259 11.62 17.63 -18.68
N ALA A 260 11.61 18.15 -17.46
CA ALA A 260 12.77 18.86 -16.89
C ALA A 260 13.88 17.89 -16.41
N ASN A 261 13.57 16.64 -16.15
CA ASN A 261 14.50 15.61 -15.70
C ASN A 261 13.95 14.21 -15.97
N VAL A 262 14.78 13.17 -15.72
CA VAL A 262 14.44 11.76 -15.97
C VAL A 262 13.19 11.29 -15.20
N ALA A 263 12.97 11.76 -13.98
CA ALA A 263 11.80 11.36 -13.20
C ALA A 263 10.52 11.96 -13.78
N VAL A 264 10.55 13.23 -14.20
CA VAL A 264 9.45 13.89 -14.91
C VAL A 264 9.20 13.21 -16.25
N LEU A 265 10.28 12.86 -16.99
CA LEU A 265 10.17 12.14 -18.26
C LEU A 265 9.43 10.81 -18.08
N ALA A 266 9.81 9.98 -17.10
CA ALA A 266 9.12 8.72 -16.83
C ALA A 266 7.61 8.93 -16.58
N GLY A 267 7.24 9.96 -15.80
CA GLY A 267 5.84 10.33 -15.58
C GLY A 267 5.11 10.74 -16.87
N LYS A 268 5.76 11.54 -17.74
CA LYS A 268 5.18 11.97 -19.02
C LYS A 268 5.01 10.78 -19.97
N LEU A 269 6.01 9.90 -20.06
CA LEU A 269 5.93 8.68 -20.86
C LEU A 269 4.79 7.76 -20.40
N GLY A 270 4.57 7.59 -19.09
CA GLY A 270 3.45 6.84 -18.55
C GLY A 270 2.08 7.48 -18.87
N GLN A 271 1.98 8.81 -18.84
CA GLN A 271 0.79 9.55 -19.27
C GLN A 271 0.51 9.31 -20.76
N MET A 272 1.53 9.45 -21.62
CA MET A 272 1.41 9.24 -23.06
C MET A 272 1.05 7.78 -23.39
N ALA A 273 1.59 6.79 -22.69
CA ALA A 273 1.23 5.39 -22.83
C ALA A 273 -0.25 5.12 -22.48
N ASN A 274 -0.84 5.93 -21.57
CA ASN A 274 -2.28 5.89 -21.26
C ASN A 274 -3.15 6.65 -22.29
N GLY A 275 -2.52 7.40 -23.21
CA GLY A 275 -3.19 8.05 -24.34
C GLY A 275 -3.47 9.54 -24.18
N ALA A 276 -2.98 10.20 -23.11
CA ALA A 276 -3.01 11.64 -22.97
C ALA A 276 -1.88 12.11 -22.05
N VAL A 277 -1.46 13.38 -22.15
CA VAL A 277 -0.36 13.95 -21.35
C VAL A 277 -0.68 15.39 -20.95
N TYR A 278 -0.30 15.78 -19.73
CA TYR A 278 -0.37 17.19 -19.29
C TYR A 278 0.83 17.98 -19.83
N ASP A 279 0.63 19.23 -20.21
CA ASP A 279 1.72 20.19 -20.41
C ASP A 279 2.15 20.87 -19.08
N SER A 280 2.98 21.91 -19.19
CA SER A 280 3.45 22.68 -18.03
C SER A 280 2.38 23.56 -17.37
N GLN A 281 1.28 23.81 -18.07
CA GLN A 281 0.14 24.59 -17.59
C GLN A 281 -0.99 23.70 -17.04
N GLY A 282 -0.83 22.37 -17.13
CA GLY A 282 -1.83 21.40 -16.71
C GLY A 282 -2.91 21.11 -17.75
N LEU A 283 -2.75 21.58 -18.99
CA LEU A 283 -3.66 21.24 -20.09
C LEU A 283 -3.40 19.80 -20.56
N VAL A 284 -4.48 19.11 -20.88
CA VAL A 284 -4.44 17.72 -21.34
C VAL A 284 -4.33 17.68 -22.86
N HIS A 285 -3.27 17.05 -23.36
CA HIS A 285 -3.07 16.80 -24.78
C HIS A 285 -3.36 15.33 -25.09
N HIS A 286 -4.31 15.10 -26.00
CA HIS A 286 -4.65 13.77 -26.48
C HIS A 286 -3.51 13.17 -27.31
N ILE A 287 -3.26 11.87 -27.13
CA ILE A 287 -2.23 11.09 -27.85
C ILE A 287 -2.89 9.98 -28.67
N HIS A 288 -3.64 9.07 -28.02
CA HIS A 288 -4.35 7.95 -28.66
C HIS A 288 -5.46 7.40 -27.76
N ASP A 289 -6.32 6.56 -28.33
CA ASP A 289 -7.43 5.90 -27.62
C ASP A 289 -7.29 4.37 -27.53
N ALA A 290 -6.14 3.80 -27.95
CA ALA A 290 -5.92 2.35 -28.01
C ALA A 290 -6.23 1.59 -26.70
N LYS A 291 -5.97 2.21 -25.52
CA LYS A 291 -6.36 1.60 -24.23
C LYS A 291 -7.87 1.69 -23.96
N LEU A 292 -8.55 2.70 -24.49
CA LEU A 292 -10.00 2.81 -24.39
C LEU A 292 -10.68 1.74 -25.26
N ASP A 293 -10.15 1.50 -26.46
CA ASP A 293 -10.65 0.47 -27.37
C ASP A 293 -10.49 -0.92 -26.75
N ALA A 294 -9.32 -1.21 -26.16
CA ALA A 294 -9.09 -2.46 -25.42
C ALA A 294 -9.99 -2.62 -24.18
N LEU A 295 -10.28 -1.52 -23.47
CA LEU A 295 -11.22 -1.56 -22.35
C LEU A 295 -12.64 -1.85 -22.83
N GLU A 296 -13.04 -1.33 -23.99
CA GLU A 296 -14.33 -1.61 -24.62
C GLU A 296 -14.49 -3.11 -24.94
N GLU A 297 -13.47 -3.72 -25.57
CA GLU A 297 -13.45 -5.16 -25.85
C GLU A 297 -13.57 -6.02 -24.58
N ILE A 298 -12.94 -5.60 -23.47
CA ILE A 298 -13.06 -6.29 -22.18
C ILE A 298 -14.50 -6.16 -21.63
N LEU A 299 -15.11 -4.98 -21.74
CA LEU A 299 -16.47 -4.72 -21.26
C LEU A 299 -17.54 -5.48 -22.05
N GLU A 300 -17.30 -5.78 -23.33
CA GLU A 300 -18.20 -6.59 -24.18
C GLU A 300 -18.39 -8.03 -23.67
N GLN A 301 -17.47 -8.52 -22.82
CA GLN A 301 -17.62 -9.82 -22.17
C GLN A 301 -18.75 -9.85 -21.13
N GLY A 302 -19.27 -8.68 -20.74
CA GLY A 302 -20.47 -8.54 -19.90
C GLY A 302 -20.22 -8.62 -18.39
N GLU A 303 -19.03 -9.00 -17.95
CA GLU A 303 -18.68 -9.06 -16.54
C GLU A 303 -18.49 -7.66 -15.93
N PRO A 304 -18.80 -7.45 -14.64
CA PRO A 304 -18.49 -6.22 -13.95
C PRO A 304 -16.97 -6.01 -13.83
N VAL A 305 -16.49 -4.83 -14.24
CA VAL A 305 -15.07 -4.49 -14.29
C VAL A 305 -14.71 -3.45 -13.25
N LEU A 306 -13.71 -3.76 -12.40
CA LEU A 306 -13.02 -2.80 -11.54
C LEU A 306 -11.78 -2.26 -12.28
N CYS A 307 -11.84 -1.01 -12.75
CA CYS A 307 -10.80 -0.40 -13.55
C CYS A 307 -9.90 0.52 -12.71
N PHE A 308 -8.60 0.25 -12.70
CA PHE A 308 -7.58 1.05 -12.03
C PHE A 308 -6.93 2.06 -12.98
N THR A 309 -6.93 3.33 -12.58
CA THR A 309 -6.33 4.44 -13.34
C THR A 309 -5.16 5.04 -12.57
N ALA A 310 -4.20 5.62 -13.29
CA ALA A 310 -3.02 6.26 -12.71
C ALA A 310 -3.15 7.79 -12.64
N TYR A 311 -3.89 8.39 -13.58
CA TYR A 311 -4.01 9.84 -13.75
C TYR A 311 -5.47 10.28 -13.76
N VAL A 312 -5.72 11.57 -13.46
CA VAL A 312 -7.08 12.13 -13.46
C VAL A 312 -7.66 12.11 -14.88
N HIS A 313 -6.87 12.47 -15.90
CA HIS A 313 -7.33 12.43 -17.29
C HIS A 313 -7.72 11.03 -17.77
N ASP A 314 -7.19 9.94 -17.17
CA ASP A 314 -7.63 8.58 -17.51
C ASP A 314 -9.11 8.42 -17.20
N TYR A 315 -9.53 8.83 -15.97
CA TYR A 315 -10.93 8.77 -15.57
C TYR A 315 -11.82 9.62 -16.49
N ASP A 316 -11.41 10.86 -16.78
CA ASP A 316 -12.20 11.79 -17.58
C ASP A 316 -12.43 11.23 -19.01
N ARG A 317 -11.40 10.62 -19.60
CA ARG A 317 -11.47 9.98 -20.92
C ARG A 317 -12.32 8.70 -20.88
N ILE A 318 -12.16 7.87 -19.86
CA ILE A 318 -13.00 6.68 -19.64
C ILE A 318 -14.47 7.12 -19.50
N ARG A 319 -14.76 8.14 -18.70
CA ARG A 319 -16.12 8.65 -18.50
C ARG A 319 -16.72 9.25 -19.76
N ALA A 320 -15.91 9.91 -20.57
CA ALA A 320 -16.36 10.46 -21.86
C ALA A 320 -16.74 9.34 -22.88
N ARG A 321 -15.95 8.25 -22.92
CA ARG A 321 -16.22 7.09 -23.81
C ARG A 321 -17.34 6.19 -23.25
N PHE A 322 -17.39 5.99 -21.93
CA PHE A 322 -18.34 5.13 -21.22
C PHE A 322 -19.17 5.94 -20.21
N PRO A 323 -20.24 6.60 -20.62
CA PRO A 323 -21.06 7.45 -19.74
C PRO A 323 -21.65 6.72 -18.52
N GLN A 324 -21.77 5.38 -18.58
CA GLN A 324 -22.23 4.50 -17.50
C GLN A 324 -21.12 4.17 -16.47
N ALA A 325 -19.87 4.59 -16.68
CA ALA A 325 -18.80 4.35 -15.73
C ALA A 325 -19.02 5.13 -14.44
N TRP A 326 -18.84 4.47 -13.30
CA TRP A 326 -18.92 5.09 -11.98
C TRP A 326 -17.52 5.34 -11.43
N LYS A 327 -17.34 6.49 -10.81
CA LYS A 327 -16.15 6.75 -10.02
C LYS A 327 -16.34 6.20 -8.61
N PHE A 328 -15.33 5.51 -8.09
CA PHE A 328 -15.36 5.11 -6.69
C PHE A 328 -15.26 6.36 -5.78
N ASP A 329 -16.32 6.63 -5.03
CA ASP A 329 -16.44 7.76 -4.10
C ASP A 329 -16.69 7.35 -2.64
N GLY A 330 -16.60 6.05 -2.37
CA GLY A 330 -16.80 5.48 -1.04
C GLY A 330 -17.97 4.53 -0.95
N GLU A 331 -18.75 4.63 0.13
CA GLU A 331 -19.81 3.67 0.42
C GLU A 331 -20.96 3.65 -0.60
N PRO A 332 -21.43 4.79 -1.16
CA PRO A 332 -22.50 4.77 -2.16
C PRO A 332 -22.14 3.97 -3.40
N SER A 333 -20.96 4.20 -3.97
CA SER A 333 -20.48 3.47 -5.14
C SER A 333 -20.20 1.99 -4.81
N LEU A 334 -19.72 1.69 -3.60
CA LEU A 334 -19.51 0.32 -3.14
C LEU A 334 -20.83 -0.46 -3.07
N ARG A 335 -21.88 0.12 -2.48
CA ARG A 335 -23.20 -0.53 -2.39
C ARG A 335 -23.79 -0.77 -3.76
N ALA A 336 -23.70 0.20 -4.67
CA ALA A 336 -24.18 0.06 -6.06
C ALA A 336 -23.42 -1.04 -6.83
N TRP A 337 -22.09 -1.13 -6.61
CA TRP A 337 -21.24 -2.18 -7.16
C TRP A 337 -21.64 -3.57 -6.64
N GLN A 338 -21.80 -3.72 -5.33
CA GLN A 338 -22.21 -4.98 -4.69
C GLN A 338 -23.63 -5.43 -5.12
N ALA A 339 -24.52 -4.48 -5.41
CA ALA A 339 -25.86 -4.75 -5.90
C ALA A 339 -25.90 -5.08 -7.43
N GLY A 340 -24.76 -5.06 -8.11
CA GLY A 340 -24.68 -5.35 -9.57
C GLY A 340 -25.17 -4.21 -10.48
N HIS A 341 -25.42 -3.01 -9.93
CA HIS A 341 -25.90 -1.86 -10.69
C HIS A 341 -24.78 -1.16 -11.46
N VAL A 342 -23.52 -1.44 -11.14
CA VAL A 342 -22.34 -0.82 -11.77
C VAL A 342 -21.58 -1.85 -12.57
N LYS A 343 -21.49 -1.65 -13.89
CA LYS A 343 -20.73 -2.54 -14.79
C LYS A 343 -19.27 -2.11 -14.96
N LEU A 344 -18.96 -0.83 -14.77
CA LEU A 344 -17.61 -0.28 -14.82
C LEU A 344 -17.40 0.65 -13.63
N LEU A 345 -16.64 0.18 -12.65
CA LEU A 345 -16.24 0.97 -11.49
C LEU A 345 -14.78 1.41 -11.66
N VAL A 346 -14.55 2.74 -11.73
CA VAL A 346 -13.23 3.31 -11.95
C VAL A 346 -12.69 3.86 -10.65
N MET A 347 -11.45 3.51 -10.30
CA MET A 347 -10.80 4.02 -9.10
C MET A 347 -9.30 4.21 -9.27
N HIS A 348 -8.74 5.18 -8.56
CA HIS A 348 -7.30 5.24 -8.38
C HIS A 348 -6.87 4.18 -7.34
N PRO A 349 -5.82 3.38 -7.57
CA PRO A 349 -5.45 2.29 -6.66
C PRO A 349 -5.18 2.75 -5.23
N ALA A 350 -4.67 3.97 -5.01
CA ALA A 350 -4.50 4.54 -3.68
C ALA A 350 -5.85 4.93 -3.00
N SER A 351 -6.91 5.20 -3.77
CA SER A 351 -8.21 5.57 -3.22
C SER A 351 -8.92 4.38 -2.55
N GLY A 352 -8.69 3.17 -3.05
CA GLY A 352 -9.13 1.92 -2.44
C GLY A 352 -8.09 1.30 -1.50
N GLY A 353 -6.95 1.94 -1.33
CA GLY A 353 -5.76 1.37 -0.68
C GLY A 353 -5.99 0.93 0.76
N HIS A 354 -6.87 1.61 1.51
CA HIS A 354 -7.04 1.33 2.94
C HIS A 354 -8.52 1.40 3.33
N GLY A 355 -9.02 0.33 3.97
CA GLY A 355 -10.33 0.31 4.61
C GLY A 355 -11.55 0.08 3.70
N VAL A 356 -11.38 -0.18 2.40
CA VAL A 356 -12.49 -0.58 1.54
C VAL A 356 -12.59 -2.11 1.55
N ASP A 357 -13.66 -2.62 2.11
CA ASP A 357 -14.01 -4.04 2.10
C ASP A 357 -15.28 -4.26 1.28
N GLY A 358 -15.40 -5.44 0.63
CA GLY A 358 -16.60 -5.83 -0.08
C GLY A 358 -16.57 -5.60 -1.59
N LEU A 359 -15.47 -5.09 -2.19
CA LEU A 359 -15.36 -4.98 -3.64
C LEU A 359 -15.40 -6.37 -4.34
N GLN A 360 -14.91 -7.42 -3.66
CA GLN A 360 -14.95 -8.80 -4.16
C GLN A 360 -16.35 -9.37 -4.33
N VAL A 361 -17.36 -8.74 -3.73
CA VAL A 361 -18.78 -9.19 -3.84
C VAL A 361 -19.39 -8.81 -5.18
N GLY A 362 -19.01 -7.66 -5.73
CA GLY A 362 -19.63 -7.10 -6.94
C GLY A 362 -18.99 -7.54 -8.25
N GLY A 363 -17.82 -8.23 -8.22
CA GLY A 363 -17.14 -8.70 -9.43
C GLY A 363 -15.81 -9.39 -9.14
N ASN A 364 -15.24 -9.97 -10.19
CA ASN A 364 -13.98 -10.72 -10.17
C ASN A 364 -13.02 -10.31 -11.29
N VAL A 365 -13.36 -9.30 -12.10
CA VAL A 365 -12.50 -8.79 -13.19
C VAL A 365 -11.89 -7.44 -12.78
N ALA A 366 -10.56 -7.37 -12.79
CA ALA A 366 -9.78 -6.15 -12.61
C ALA A 366 -9.13 -5.74 -13.93
N VAL A 367 -9.10 -4.45 -14.23
CA VAL A 367 -8.39 -3.89 -15.39
C VAL A 367 -7.43 -2.81 -14.91
N TRP A 368 -6.16 -2.96 -15.23
CA TRP A 368 -5.16 -1.93 -15.10
C TRP A 368 -5.08 -1.11 -16.38
N PHE A 369 -5.81 -0.01 -16.43
CA PHE A 369 -5.76 0.97 -17.51
C PHE A 369 -4.47 1.79 -17.44
N GLY A 370 -4.08 2.17 -16.22
CA GLY A 370 -2.80 2.81 -15.92
C GLY A 370 -2.04 2.02 -14.85
N LEU A 371 -0.83 1.58 -15.17
CA LEU A 371 0.00 0.79 -14.28
C LEU A 371 0.64 1.65 -13.18
N PRO A 372 0.69 1.19 -11.92
CA PRO A 372 1.28 1.96 -10.83
C PRO A 372 2.79 1.78 -10.76
N TYR A 373 3.49 2.79 -10.27
CA TYR A 373 4.92 2.76 -10.00
C TYR A 373 5.27 2.19 -8.61
N SER A 374 4.39 1.42 -8.00
CA SER A 374 4.57 0.84 -6.67
C SER A 374 3.98 -0.56 -6.62
N LEU A 375 4.85 -1.55 -6.41
CA LEU A 375 4.44 -2.95 -6.23
C LEU A 375 3.45 -3.10 -5.07
N ASP A 376 3.70 -2.41 -3.97
CA ASP A 376 2.83 -2.43 -2.80
C ASP A 376 1.42 -1.90 -3.12
N LEU A 377 1.32 -0.81 -3.91
CA LEU A 377 0.04 -0.29 -4.37
C LEU A 377 -0.67 -1.25 -5.33
N TYR A 378 0.10 -1.91 -6.22
CA TYR A 378 -0.39 -2.91 -7.14
C TYR A 378 -0.96 -4.14 -6.40
N GLU A 379 -0.22 -4.70 -5.45
CA GLU A 379 -0.65 -5.86 -4.67
C GLU A 379 -1.88 -5.50 -3.79
N GLN A 380 -1.88 -4.31 -3.18
CA GLN A 380 -3.02 -3.84 -2.40
C GLN A 380 -4.29 -3.69 -3.23
N ALA A 381 -4.18 -3.14 -4.43
CA ALA A 381 -5.32 -2.96 -5.32
C ALA A 381 -5.89 -4.31 -5.80
N ASN A 382 -5.04 -5.23 -6.24
CA ASN A 382 -5.48 -6.57 -6.65
C ASN A 382 -6.11 -7.35 -5.48
N ALA A 383 -5.60 -7.19 -4.26
CA ALA A 383 -6.17 -7.79 -3.05
C ALA A 383 -7.56 -7.24 -2.67
N ARG A 384 -8.12 -6.28 -3.42
CA ARG A 384 -9.52 -5.84 -3.25
C ARG A 384 -10.51 -6.85 -3.85
N LEU A 385 -10.13 -7.52 -4.91
CA LEU A 385 -10.92 -8.59 -5.52
C LEU A 385 -10.41 -9.97 -5.11
N HIS A 386 -9.09 -10.19 -5.11
CA HIS A 386 -8.46 -11.47 -4.76
C HIS A 386 -8.25 -11.59 -3.26
N ARG A 387 -9.33 -11.90 -2.55
CA ARG A 387 -9.37 -11.95 -1.08
C ARG A 387 -10.43 -12.93 -0.56
N PRO A 388 -10.44 -13.27 0.75
CA PRO A 388 -11.49 -14.09 1.34
C PRO A 388 -12.89 -13.54 1.06
N GLY A 389 -13.81 -14.41 0.68
CA GLY A 389 -15.16 -14.06 0.25
C GLY A 389 -15.34 -13.87 -1.24
N GLN A 390 -14.28 -13.95 -2.04
CA GLN A 390 -14.37 -14.08 -3.49
C GLN A 390 -14.69 -15.55 -3.86
N ALA A 391 -15.76 -15.76 -4.61
CA ALA A 391 -16.20 -17.10 -5.02
C ALA A 391 -15.62 -17.55 -6.38
N ASN A 392 -15.26 -16.59 -7.24
CA ASN A 392 -14.81 -16.85 -8.60
C ASN A 392 -13.31 -16.63 -8.77
N SER A 393 -12.70 -17.24 -9.77
CA SER A 393 -11.33 -16.90 -10.21
C SER A 393 -11.26 -15.42 -10.57
N VAL A 394 -10.21 -14.75 -10.09
CA VAL A 394 -10.00 -13.33 -10.33
C VAL A 394 -9.16 -13.15 -11.58
N VAL A 395 -9.71 -12.47 -12.58
CA VAL A 395 -8.98 -12.13 -13.81
C VAL A 395 -8.46 -10.70 -13.72
N VAL A 396 -7.16 -10.53 -13.92
CA VAL A 396 -6.50 -9.22 -13.89
C VAL A 396 -5.91 -8.91 -15.25
N HIS A 397 -6.57 -8.03 -15.99
CA HIS A 397 -6.10 -7.55 -17.28
C HIS A 397 -5.16 -6.36 -17.12
N HIS A 398 -4.00 -6.42 -17.75
CA HIS A 398 -3.04 -5.32 -17.84
C HIS A 398 -3.05 -4.80 -19.27
N ILE A 399 -3.63 -3.62 -19.52
CA ILE A 399 -3.60 -3.00 -20.85
C ILE A 399 -2.23 -2.34 -21.02
N VAL A 400 -1.41 -2.90 -21.91
CA VAL A 400 0.00 -2.58 -22.08
C VAL A 400 0.25 -1.97 -23.45
N ALA A 401 0.67 -0.73 -23.51
CA ALA A 401 1.07 -0.08 -24.74
C ALA A 401 2.47 -0.63 -25.18
N VAL A 402 2.47 -1.31 -26.33
CA VAL A 402 3.65 -2.02 -26.86
C VAL A 402 4.78 -1.04 -27.16
N GLY A 403 6.01 -1.41 -26.77
CA GLY A 403 7.21 -0.61 -26.97
C GLY A 403 7.28 0.63 -26.08
N THR A 404 6.52 0.71 -25.02
CA THR A 404 6.51 1.85 -24.08
C THR A 404 7.02 1.45 -22.69
N ILE A 405 7.00 2.42 -21.79
CA ILE A 405 7.34 2.21 -20.37
C ILE A 405 6.44 1.15 -19.69
N ASP A 406 5.23 0.91 -20.20
CA ASP A 406 4.29 -0.07 -19.64
C ASP A 406 4.89 -1.49 -19.62
N GLU A 407 5.56 -1.91 -20.68
CA GLU A 407 6.16 -3.25 -20.73
C GLU A 407 7.18 -3.47 -19.61
N ARG A 408 7.97 -2.45 -19.31
CA ARG A 408 8.94 -2.53 -18.21
C ARG A 408 8.29 -2.53 -16.85
N ILE A 409 7.22 -1.74 -16.68
CA ILE A 409 6.45 -1.74 -15.43
C ILE A 409 5.89 -3.14 -15.18
N VAL A 410 5.28 -3.78 -16.19
CA VAL A 410 4.76 -5.15 -16.07
C VAL A 410 5.85 -6.15 -15.72
N GLN A 411 7.00 -6.11 -16.42
CA GLN A 411 8.14 -6.99 -16.12
C GLN A 411 8.60 -6.86 -14.67
N VAL A 412 8.71 -5.65 -14.15
CA VAL A 412 9.14 -5.40 -12.75
C VAL A 412 8.08 -5.83 -11.76
N LEU A 413 6.80 -5.60 -12.06
CA LEU A 413 5.67 -6.10 -11.25
C LEU A 413 5.68 -7.62 -11.14
N GLN A 414 5.88 -8.33 -12.26
CA GLN A 414 5.96 -9.79 -12.31
C GLN A 414 7.20 -10.33 -11.58
N ALA A 415 8.34 -9.66 -11.72
CA ALA A 415 9.58 -10.03 -11.04
C ALA A 415 9.59 -9.66 -9.55
N LYS A 416 8.55 -8.96 -9.04
CA LYS A 416 8.49 -8.40 -7.67
C LYS A 416 9.73 -7.58 -7.30
N GLY A 417 10.28 -6.87 -8.29
CA GLY A 417 11.49 -6.07 -8.16
C GLY A 417 11.27 -4.64 -7.65
N ASP A 418 12.37 -3.91 -7.46
CA ASP A 418 12.34 -2.47 -7.13
C ASP A 418 11.94 -1.65 -8.36
N MET A 419 10.69 -1.22 -8.36
CA MET A 419 10.05 -0.56 -9.46
C MET A 419 10.60 0.84 -9.76
N GLN A 420 10.94 1.59 -8.71
CA GLN A 420 11.41 2.96 -8.86
C GLN A 420 12.81 2.98 -9.51
N GLN A 421 13.69 2.07 -9.10
CA GLN A 421 15.01 1.94 -9.67
C GLN A 421 14.97 1.41 -11.11
N ALA A 422 14.16 0.38 -11.36
CA ALA A 422 13.99 -0.19 -12.70
C ALA A 422 13.47 0.83 -13.73
N LEU A 423 12.59 1.74 -13.31
CA LEU A 423 12.09 2.85 -14.14
C LEU A 423 13.19 3.86 -14.50
N ILE A 424 13.97 4.28 -13.50
CA ILE A 424 15.08 5.21 -13.70
C ILE A 424 16.11 4.60 -14.66
N ASP A 425 16.46 3.32 -14.46
CA ASP A 425 17.40 2.59 -15.32
C ASP A 425 16.82 2.39 -16.73
N ALA A 426 15.51 2.19 -16.85
CA ALA A 426 14.83 2.06 -18.13
C ALA A 426 14.93 3.30 -19.02
N VAL A 427 14.87 4.47 -18.42
CA VAL A 427 14.92 5.74 -19.13
C VAL A 427 16.38 6.20 -19.37
N ARG A 428 17.34 5.77 -18.53
CA ARG A 428 18.77 6.12 -18.67
C ARG A 428 19.53 5.25 -19.68
N ASN A 429 19.12 4.01 -19.86
CA ASN A 429 19.85 3.02 -20.66
C ASN A 429 19.34 2.91 -22.12
N ARG A 430 18.60 3.89 -22.58
CA ARG A 430 18.21 4.09 -23.98
C ARG A 430 18.85 5.37 -24.52
#